data_0a921507d9737a0eefe48a4da30c6ad3
#
_entry.id   0a921507d9737a0eefe48a4da30c6ad3
#
_cell.length_a   1.000
_cell.length_b   1.000
_cell.length_c   1.000
_cell.angle_alpha   90.00
_cell.angle_beta   90.00
_cell.angle_gamma   90.00
#
_symmetry.space_group_name_H-M   'P 1'
#
loop_
_entity.id
_entity.type
_entity.pdbx_description
1 polymer ?
#
loop_
_entity_poly.entity_id
_entity_poly.type
_entity_poly.pdbx_seq_one_letter_code
_entity_poly.pdbx_strand_id
1 'polypeptide(L)'
;MRQRHAGSLGHRLARWLALLTLAGLTLACLGVYTATVLSFQERQRDVLRQQQSQVRHLVTEVGGLAGSALAHKLDDAMVGRRDMGMSLTDAAGRVIYASSVIPPDHRTIEAQFDIPTDSGLVGVLLRLDASDDDRVLQHLARTLIVA
;
A
#
# COMPACT_ATOMS: atom_id res chain seq x y z
N MET A 1 -58.24 -0.84 38.41
CA MET A 1 -56.79 -0.62 38.57
C MET A 1 -56.00 -1.80 38.03
N ARG A 2 -55.69 -1.85 36.70
CA ARG A 2 -54.79 -2.84 36.08
C ARG A 2 -54.31 -2.34 34.72
N GLN A 3 -53.38 -1.37 34.69
CA GLN A 3 -52.75 -0.90 33.46
C GLN A 3 -51.24 -0.76 33.60
N ARG A 4 -50.57 -1.64 34.31
CA ARG A 4 -49.10 -1.52 34.57
C ARG A 4 -48.20 -2.53 33.86
N HIS A 5 -48.71 -3.39 32.97
CA HIS A 5 -47.90 -4.45 32.36
C HIS A 5 -47.66 -4.34 30.86
N ALA A 6 -48.33 -3.46 30.14
CA ALA A 6 -48.15 -3.31 28.67
C ALA A 6 -46.86 -2.55 28.30
N GLY A 7 -46.36 -1.67 29.18
CA GLY A 7 -45.14 -0.89 28.91
C GLY A 7 -43.83 -1.67 28.94
N SER A 8 -43.77 -2.82 29.65
CA SER A 8 -42.51 -3.57 29.78
C SER A 8 -42.18 -4.43 28.56
N LEU A 9 -43.17 -4.96 27.86
CA LEU A 9 -42.98 -5.80 26.68
C LEU A 9 -42.57 -4.98 25.47
N GLY A 10 -43.22 -3.85 25.20
CA GLY A 10 -42.86 -2.94 24.14
C GLY A 10 -41.45 -2.37 24.26
N HIS A 11 -41.05 -2.01 25.50
CA HIS A 11 -39.70 -1.51 25.77
C HIS A 11 -38.63 -2.59 25.57
N ARG A 12 -38.88 -3.82 25.94
CA ARG A 12 -37.99 -4.96 25.71
C ARG A 12 -37.83 -5.22 24.19
N LEU A 13 -38.93 -5.24 23.46
CA LEU A 13 -38.89 -5.45 22.01
C LEU A 13 -38.11 -4.34 21.28
N ALA A 14 -38.39 -3.08 21.66
CA ALA A 14 -37.65 -1.93 21.12
C ALA A 14 -36.14 -1.99 21.39
N ARG A 15 -35.74 -2.39 22.60
CA ARG A 15 -34.30 -2.57 22.89
C ARG A 15 -33.65 -3.69 22.11
N TRP A 16 -34.32 -4.83 21.95
CA TRP A 16 -33.81 -5.92 21.11
C TRP A 16 -33.68 -5.52 19.66
N LEU A 17 -34.65 -4.80 19.11
CA LEU A 17 -34.61 -4.30 17.75
C LEU A 17 -33.47 -3.29 17.57
N ALA A 18 -33.30 -2.37 18.50
CA ALA A 18 -32.20 -1.40 18.48
C ALA A 18 -30.83 -2.08 18.56
N LEU A 19 -30.67 -3.12 19.40
CA LEU A 19 -29.43 -3.88 19.49
C LEU A 19 -29.14 -4.66 18.20
N LEU A 20 -30.15 -5.27 17.59
CA LEU A 20 -30.01 -5.99 16.32
C LEU A 20 -29.61 -5.05 15.19
N THR A 21 -30.24 -3.88 15.07
CA THR A 21 -29.90 -2.89 14.04
C THR A 21 -28.49 -2.34 14.27
N LEU A 22 -28.11 -2.05 15.52
CA LEU A 22 -26.77 -1.59 15.86
C LEU A 22 -25.71 -2.66 15.52
N ALA A 23 -25.96 -3.91 15.88
CA ALA A 23 -25.07 -5.02 15.57
C ALA A 23 -24.92 -5.22 14.05
N GLY A 24 -26.03 -5.17 13.30
CA GLY A 24 -26.02 -5.26 11.84
C GLY A 24 -25.22 -4.14 11.19
N LEU A 25 -25.41 -2.89 11.65
CA LEU A 25 -24.68 -1.75 11.14
C LEU A 25 -23.18 -1.86 11.43
N THR A 26 -22.83 -2.26 12.67
CA THR A 26 -21.43 -2.44 13.07
C THR A 26 -20.75 -3.52 12.21
N LEU A 27 -21.41 -4.65 11.97
CA LEU A 27 -20.90 -5.71 11.08
C LEU A 27 -20.73 -5.23 9.65
N ALA A 28 -21.68 -4.47 9.11
CA ALA A 28 -21.57 -3.89 7.77
C ALA A 28 -20.39 -2.92 7.66
N CYS A 29 -20.22 -2.02 8.62
CA CYS A 29 -19.09 -1.10 8.67
C CYS A 29 -17.75 -1.84 8.76
N LEU A 30 -17.66 -2.86 9.61
CA LEU A 30 -16.46 -3.68 9.74
C LEU A 30 -16.16 -4.44 8.44
N GLY A 31 -17.19 -4.97 7.77
CA GLY A 31 -17.05 -5.65 6.48
C GLY A 31 -16.51 -4.72 5.39
N VAL A 32 -17.06 -3.52 5.27
CA VAL A 32 -16.58 -2.52 4.32
C VAL A 32 -15.15 -2.11 4.62
N TYR A 33 -14.83 -1.86 5.89
CA TYR A 33 -13.48 -1.47 6.29
C TYR A 33 -12.45 -2.57 5.95
N THR A 34 -12.72 -3.82 6.33
CA THR A 34 -11.80 -4.93 6.04
C THR A 34 -11.64 -5.18 4.53
N ALA A 35 -12.73 -5.12 3.76
CA ALA A 35 -12.67 -5.25 2.31
C ALA A 35 -11.80 -4.14 1.67
N THR A 36 -11.95 -2.90 2.15
CA THR A 36 -11.15 -1.77 1.66
C THR A 36 -9.66 -1.95 1.98
N VAL A 37 -9.32 -2.32 3.21
CA VAL A 37 -7.91 -2.56 3.62
C VAL A 37 -7.28 -3.66 2.77
N LEU A 38 -7.98 -4.78 2.55
CA LEU A 38 -7.48 -5.87 1.73
C LEU A 38 -7.26 -5.45 0.27
N SER A 39 -8.20 -4.70 -0.31
CA SER A 39 -8.09 -4.19 -1.68
C SER A 39 -6.90 -3.26 -1.86
N PHE A 40 -6.60 -2.40 -0.88
CA PHE A 40 -5.40 -1.54 -0.93
C PHE A 40 -4.11 -2.35 -0.88
N GLN A 41 -4.04 -3.37 -0.03
CA GLN A 41 -2.86 -4.23 0.06
C GLN A 41 -2.60 -5.01 -1.23
N GLU A 42 -3.64 -5.55 -1.87
CA GLU A 42 -3.52 -6.23 -3.15
C GLU A 42 -3.03 -5.29 -4.25
N ARG A 43 -3.63 -4.10 -4.35
CA ARG A 43 -3.24 -3.09 -5.32
C ARG A 43 -1.77 -2.67 -5.17
N GLN A 44 -1.30 -2.45 -3.95
CA GLN A 44 0.10 -2.11 -3.68
C GLN A 44 1.05 -3.22 -4.15
N ARG A 45 0.71 -4.48 -3.90
CA ARG A 45 1.50 -5.64 -4.36
C ARG A 45 1.54 -5.74 -5.89
N ASP A 46 0.42 -5.50 -6.56
CA ASP A 46 0.35 -5.57 -8.02
C ASP A 46 1.14 -4.44 -8.68
N VAL A 47 1.08 -3.23 -8.14
CA VAL A 47 1.91 -2.10 -8.59
C VAL A 47 3.40 -2.45 -8.45
N LEU A 48 3.83 -2.98 -7.31
CA LEU A 48 5.22 -3.40 -7.11
C LEU A 48 5.64 -4.49 -8.11
N ARG A 49 4.82 -5.51 -8.33
CA ARG A 49 5.11 -6.58 -9.31
C ARG A 49 5.25 -6.04 -10.73
N GLN A 50 4.37 -5.13 -11.12
CA GLN A 50 4.44 -4.49 -12.43
C GLN A 50 5.72 -3.67 -12.58
N GLN A 51 6.10 -2.92 -11.55
CA GLN A 51 7.34 -2.15 -11.54
C GLN A 51 8.58 -3.04 -11.56
N GLN A 52 8.58 -4.15 -10.82
CA GLN A 52 9.66 -5.14 -10.87
C GLN A 52 9.88 -5.66 -12.31
N SER A 53 8.80 -5.96 -13.03
CA SER A 53 8.89 -6.43 -14.42
C SER A 53 9.50 -5.37 -15.34
N GLN A 54 9.09 -4.12 -15.20
CA GLN A 54 9.62 -3.01 -15.98
C GLN A 54 11.11 -2.74 -15.69
N VAL A 55 11.48 -2.69 -14.40
CA VAL A 55 12.87 -2.48 -13.99
C VAL A 55 13.75 -3.64 -14.45
N ARG A 56 13.28 -4.88 -14.31
CA ARG A 56 14.00 -6.05 -14.79
C ARG A 56 14.28 -5.95 -16.28
N HIS A 57 13.29 -5.59 -17.08
CA HIS A 57 13.45 -5.42 -18.52
C HIS A 57 14.46 -4.32 -18.86
N LEU A 58 14.35 -3.16 -18.22
CA LEU A 58 15.29 -2.05 -18.41
C LEU A 58 16.73 -2.43 -18.04
N VAL A 59 16.95 -3.05 -16.88
CA VAL A 59 18.28 -3.44 -16.42
C VAL A 59 18.87 -4.54 -17.31
N THR A 60 18.07 -5.49 -17.79
CA THR A 60 18.54 -6.53 -18.71
C THR A 60 18.90 -5.94 -20.10
N GLU A 61 18.12 -4.98 -20.58
CA GLU A 61 18.35 -4.34 -21.88
C GLU A 61 19.58 -3.40 -21.86
N VAL A 62 19.84 -2.79 -20.72
CA VAL A 62 20.91 -1.79 -20.53
C VAL A 62 22.11 -2.38 -19.80
N GLY A 63 22.04 -3.62 -19.33
CA GLY A 63 23.07 -4.28 -18.50
C GLY A 63 24.46 -4.39 -19.15
N GLY A 64 24.58 -4.11 -20.46
CA GLY A 64 25.87 -3.98 -21.17
C GLY A 64 26.41 -2.54 -21.28
N LEU A 65 25.67 -1.53 -20.77
CA LEU A 65 26.09 -0.14 -20.86
C LEU A 65 26.89 0.30 -19.63
N ALA A 66 27.83 1.21 -19.83
CA ALA A 66 28.61 1.82 -18.73
C ALA A 66 27.67 2.53 -17.74
N GLY A 67 28.02 2.52 -16.46
CA GLY A 67 27.17 2.96 -15.35
C GLY A 67 26.49 4.32 -15.50
N SER A 68 27.07 5.27 -16.22
CA SER A 68 26.46 6.58 -16.48
C SER A 68 25.25 6.52 -17.43
N ALA A 69 25.29 5.66 -18.45
CA ALA A 69 24.18 5.49 -19.40
C ALA A 69 23.00 4.74 -18.75
N LEU A 70 23.29 3.79 -17.86
CA LEU A 70 22.31 3.13 -17.03
C LEU A 70 21.60 4.13 -16.10
N ALA A 71 22.37 4.96 -15.39
CA ALA A 71 21.83 5.97 -14.47
C ALA A 71 20.91 6.94 -15.21
N HIS A 72 21.30 7.43 -16.39
CA HIS A 72 20.48 8.36 -17.15
C HIS A 72 19.15 7.76 -17.62
N LYS A 73 19.17 6.51 -18.11
CA LYS A 73 17.93 5.80 -18.50
C LYS A 73 17.02 5.51 -17.31
N LEU A 74 17.60 5.22 -16.15
CA LEU A 74 16.84 5.02 -14.94
C LEU A 74 16.23 6.33 -14.42
N ASP A 75 16.97 7.43 -14.48
CA ASP A 75 16.45 8.76 -14.17
C ASP A 75 15.26 9.11 -15.08
N ASP A 76 15.38 8.89 -16.39
CA ASP A 76 14.28 9.12 -17.33
C ASP A 76 13.05 8.25 -16.99
N ALA A 77 13.26 6.99 -16.62
CA ALA A 77 12.18 6.09 -16.22
C ALA A 77 11.52 6.48 -14.89
N MET A 78 12.24 7.20 -14.03
CA MET A 78 11.76 7.70 -12.72
C MET A 78 11.17 9.10 -12.81
N VAL A 79 11.33 9.81 -13.94
CA VAL A 79 10.73 11.13 -14.16
C VAL A 79 9.22 11.08 -13.97
N GLY A 80 8.71 11.93 -13.07
CA GLY A 80 7.27 12.03 -12.77
C GLY A 80 6.76 11.06 -11.70
N ARG A 81 7.58 10.14 -11.21
CA ARG A 81 7.23 9.19 -10.13
C ARG A 81 7.74 9.70 -8.78
N ARG A 82 6.94 10.52 -8.13
CA ARG A 82 7.27 11.10 -6.81
C ARG A 82 7.01 10.17 -5.64
N ASP A 83 6.25 9.11 -5.89
CA ASP A 83 5.81 8.10 -4.92
C ASP A 83 6.73 6.87 -4.87
N MET A 84 7.81 6.86 -5.67
CA MET A 84 8.69 5.70 -5.78
C MET A 84 10.17 6.10 -5.65
N GLY A 85 10.90 5.30 -4.87
CA GLY A 85 12.36 5.34 -4.79
C GLY A 85 12.96 4.04 -5.31
N MET A 86 14.15 4.12 -5.88
CA MET A 86 14.90 2.95 -6.36
C MET A 86 16.37 3.07 -6.01
N SER A 87 16.97 1.96 -5.57
CA SER A 87 18.42 1.86 -5.47
C SER A 87 18.93 0.57 -6.09
N LEU A 88 20.04 0.65 -6.77
CA LEU A 88 20.77 -0.48 -7.37
C LEU A 88 22.11 -0.66 -6.68
N THR A 89 22.47 -1.91 -6.40
CA THR A 89 23.75 -2.29 -5.81
C THR A 89 24.44 -3.33 -6.69
N ASP A 90 25.77 -3.25 -6.77
CA ASP A 90 26.57 -4.27 -7.46
C ASP A 90 26.72 -5.53 -6.55
N ALA A 91 27.34 -6.56 -7.13
CA ALA A 91 27.62 -7.81 -6.42
C ALA A 91 28.51 -7.63 -5.16
N ALA A 92 29.23 -6.52 -5.05
CA ALA A 92 30.03 -6.14 -3.89
C ALA A 92 29.25 -5.31 -2.85
N GLY A 93 27.94 -5.06 -3.09
CA GLY A 93 27.10 -4.26 -2.22
C GLY A 93 27.29 -2.74 -2.36
N ARG A 94 28.03 -2.27 -3.38
CA ARG A 94 28.21 -0.84 -3.61
C ARG A 94 27.02 -0.28 -4.37
N VAL A 95 26.54 0.88 -3.95
CA VAL A 95 25.44 1.57 -4.62
C VAL A 95 25.91 2.11 -5.98
N ILE A 96 25.32 1.59 -7.05
CA ILE A 96 25.57 2.04 -8.43
C ILE A 96 24.62 3.19 -8.78
N TYR A 97 23.40 3.13 -8.28
CA TYR A 97 22.36 4.12 -8.54
C TYR A 97 21.45 4.26 -7.31
N ALA A 98 21.06 5.47 -7.01
CA ALA A 98 20.05 5.72 -5.98
C ALA A 98 19.20 6.93 -6.38
N SER A 99 17.91 6.73 -6.50
CA SER A 99 16.91 7.78 -6.62
C SER A 99 15.89 7.60 -5.50
N SER A 100 15.78 8.58 -4.62
CA SER A 100 14.77 8.59 -3.58
C SER A 100 14.23 10.00 -3.43
N VAL A 101 12.97 10.18 -3.80
CA VAL A 101 12.20 11.42 -3.59
C VAL A 101 11.29 11.29 -2.37
N ILE A 102 11.23 10.08 -1.79
CA ILE A 102 10.33 9.78 -0.65
C ILE A 102 10.96 10.34 0.63
N PRO A 103 10.26 11.20 1.37
CA PRO A 103 10.72 11.69 2.66
C PRO A 103 10.94 10.55 3.67
N PRO A 104 11.91 10.67 4.59
CA PRO A 104 12.26 9.60 5.52
C PRO A 104 11.17 9.28 6.56
N ASP A 105 10.23 10.20 6.78
CA ASP A 105 9.10 10.07 7.69
C ASP A 105 7.86 9.41 7.05
N HIS A 106 7.91 9.15 5.74
CA HIS A 106 6.83 8.47 5.04
C HIS A 106 6.91 6.95 5.22
N ARG A 107 5.74 6.33 5.34
CA ARG A 107 5.64 4.86 5.33
C ARG A 107 5.93 4.34 3.94
N THR A 108 6.92 3.46 3.85
CA THR A 108 7.30 2.84 2.58
C THR A 108 7.04 1.34 2.58
N ILE A 109 6.69 0.82 1.41
CA ILE A 109 6.66 -0.61 1.12
C ILE A 109 7.88 -0.90 0.26
N GLU A 110 8.67 -1.89 0.67
CA GLU A 110 9.92 -2.24 0.01
C GLU A 110 9.79 -3.57 -0.72
N ALA A 111 10.41 -3.65 -1.89
CA ALA A 111 10.60 -4.88 -2.64
C ALA A 111 12.05 -4.99 -3.05
N GLN A 112 12.70 -6.08 -2.64
CA GLN A 112 14.08 -6.39 -2.99
C GLN A 112 14.13 -7.61 -3.90
N PHE A 113 14.93 -7.52 -4.96
CA PHE A 113 15.16 -8.63 -5.88
C PHE A 113 16.48 -8.45 -6.62
N ASP A 114 17.03 -9.57 -7.10
CA ASP A 114 18.29 -9.58 -7.83
C ASP A 114 18.05 -9.80 -9.33
N ILE A 115 18.84 -9.13 -10.14
CA ILE A 115 18.81 -9.25 -11.59
C ILE A 115 20.17 -9.77 -12.06
N PRO A 116 20.24 -10.92 -12.75
CA PRO A 116 21.46 -11.36 -13.40
C PRO A 116 21.77 -10.45 -14.60
N THR A 117 22.99 -9.93 -14.65
CA THR A 117 23.51 -9.14 -15.75
C THR A 117 24.84 -9.75 -16.21
N ASP A 118 25.31 -9.33 -17.38
CA ASP A 118 26.61 -9.79 -17.91
C ASP A 118 27.80 -9.45 -16.98
N SER A 119 27.65 -8.43 -16.16
CA SER A 119 28.64 -7.99 -15.17
C SER A 119 28.47 -8.62 -13.77
N GLY A 120 27.46 -9.50 -13.57
CA GLY A 120 27.16 -10.15 -12.30
C GLY A 120 25.75 -9.90 -11.83
N LEU A 121 25.49 -10.18 -10.54
CA LEU A 121 24.19 -9.92 -9.89
C LEU A 121 24.09 -8.44 -9.52
N VAL A 122 23.00 -7.82 -9.90
CA VAL A 122 22.63 -6.46 -9.49
C VAL A 122 21.44 -6.55 -8.54
N GLY A 123 21.64 -6.12 -7.28
CA GLY A 123 20.58 -6.02 -6.30
C GLY A 123 19.74 -4.77 -6.56
N VAL A 124 18.43 -4.91 -6.60
CA VAL A 124 17.47 -3.82 -6.78
C VAL A 124 16.59 -3.71 -5.56
N LEU A 125 16.54 -2.52 -4.97
CA LEU A 125 15.60 -2.17 -3.92
C LEU A 125 14.64 -1.12 -4.44
N LEU A 126 13.36 -1.48 -4.53
CA LEU A 126 12.26 -0.57 -4.84
C LEU A 126 11.55 -0.17 -3.56
N ARG A 127 11.26 1.12 -3.42
CA ARG A 127 10.46 1.70 -2.34
C ARG A 127 9.24 2.40 -2.92
N LEU A 128 8.08 2.12 -2.37
CA LEU A 128 6.82 2.76 -2.72
C LEU A 128 6.30 3.52 -1.50
N ASP A 129 5.91 4.78 -1.68
CA ASP A 129 5.26 5.57 -0.64
C ASP A 129 3.81 5.09 -0.43
N ALA A 130 3.51 4.64 0.76
CA ALA A 130 2.18 4.16 1.17
C ALA A 130 1.47 5.15 2.11
N SER A 131 1.99 6.34 2.31
CA SER A 131 1.48 7.31 3.29
C SER A 131 0.11 7.87 2.90
N ASP A 132 -0.16 8.02 1.61
CA ASP A 132 -1.46 8.52 1.14
C ASP A 132 -2.58 7.49 1.37
N ASP A 133 -2.29 6.21 1.20
CA ASP A 133 -3.24 5.14 1.48
C ASP A 133 -3.60 5.10 2.98
N ASP A 134 -2.62 5.31 3.86
CA ASP A 134 -2.86 5.39 5.31
C ASP A 134 -3.73 6.60 5.69
N ARG A 135 -3.56 7.74 5.03
CA ARG A 135 -4.42 8.92 5.24
C ARG A 135 -5.87 8.64 4.85
N VAL A 136 -6.09 7.97 3.73
CA VAL A 136 -7.43 7.57 3.27
C VAL A 136 -8.07 6.61 4.28
N LEU A 137 -7.33 5.59 4.74
CA LEU A 137 -7.82 4.65 5.74
C LEU A 137 -8.15 5.32 7.08
N GLN A 138 -7.31 6.25 7.54
CA GLN A 138 -7.58 7.02 8.75
C GLN A 138 -8.81 7.91 8.61
N HIS A 139 -9.02 8.53 7.46
CA HIS A 139 -10.20 9.35 7.19
C HIS A 139 -11.47 8.50 7.18
N LEU A 140 -11.44 7.34 6.54
CA LEU A 140 -12.55 6.37 6.57
C LEU A 140 -12.85 5.89 7.99
N ALA A 141 -11.84 5.54 8.76
CA ALA A 141 -12.02 5.10 10.15
C ALA A 141 -12.67 6.21 11.00
N ARG A 142 -12.24 7.46 10.84
CA ARG A 142 -12.82 8.60 11.57
C ARG A 142 -14.28 8.85 11.18
N THR A 143 -14.61 8.78 9.89
CA THR A 143 -16.00 8.96 9.41
C THR A 143 -16.91 7.85 9.91
N LEU A 144 -16.44 6.62 9.97
CA LEU A 144 -17.22 5.48 10.50
C LEU A 144 -17.48 5.54 12.02
N ILE A 145 -16.59 6.19 12.78
CA ILE A 145 -16.75 6.34 14.24
C ILE A 145 -17.73 7.47 14.58
N VAL A 146 -17.84 8.48 13.72
CA VAL A 146 -18.67 9.68 13.95
C VAL A 146 -20.11 9.50 13.43
N ALA A 147 -20.35 8.55 12.55
CA ALA A 147 -21.69 8.22 12.01
C ALA A 147 -22.46 7.25 12.93
#